data_108b3e7a7521ebdf572d6b2c07ef8652
#
_entry.id   108b3e7a7521ebdf572d6b2c07ef8652
#
_cell.length_a   1.000
_cell.length_b   1.000
_cell.length_c   1.000
_cell.angle_alpha   90.00
_cell.angle_beta   90.00
_cell.angle_gamma   90.00
#
_symmetry.space_group_name_H-M   'P 1'
#
loop_
_entity.id
_entity.type
_entity.pdbx_description
1 polymer ?
#
loop_
_entity_poly.entity_id
_entity_poly.type
_entity_poly.pdbx_seq_one_letter_code
_entity_poly.pdbx_strand_id
1 'polypeptide(L)'
;MGKNVVVLGSQWGDEGKGKIVDLLTEKASAVARFQGGHNAGHTLVVDGKTTVLHLIPSGILREGVTCFIGNGVVLAPDALLKEMKGLEDNGVPVRERLRISPNCPLIMPYHVALDQAREAKRGSGKIGTTGRGIGPAYEDKVARRAIKLADLFRDDLEEKLHNLIEYHNFQLTQYYKVEAIDFDETLKLCKEWKEAIRGMVTDVTEELDQLRRAGKNLMFEGAQGTLLDIDHGTYPFVTSSSVTAGGVSTGTGIGPLYLDYVLGITKAYTTRVGSGPFPTELFDDVGAHLAKVGHEFGATTGRARRCGWFDAAALRRAVVLNSLTGICLTKLDVLDGLEELLIGVGYDLPETECAGAHDAEFYESVTPQYETLEGWSESTVGITNYDDLPENAKKYIKRIEALIDCPIDIISTGPDREETIVLRDPYDA
;
A
#
# COMPACT_ATOMS: atom_id res chain seq x y z
N MET A 1 -26.19 7.42 -8.23
CA MET A 1 -24.94 8.19 -8.39
C MET A 1 -23.77 7.21 -8.32
N GLY A 2 -22.69 7.50 -9.03
CA GLY A 2 -21.48 6.67 -8.87
C GLY A 2 -20.92 6.79 -7.47
N LYS A 3 -20.14 5.79 -7.06
CA LYS A 3 -19.50 5.70 -5.74
C LYS A 3 -17.98 5.89 -5.85
N ASN A 4 -17.42 6.55 -4.87
CA ASN A 4 -15.98 6.74 -4.70
C ASN A 4 -15.49 5.81 -3.59
N VAL A 5 -14.85 4.72 -3.99
CA VAL A 5 -14.40 3.63 -3.10
C VAL A 5 -12.90 3.75 -2.85
N VAL A 6 -12.50 3.76 -1.59
CA VAL A 6 -11.08 3.68 -1.18
C VAL A 6 -10.77 2.25 -0.80
N VAL A 7 -9.69 1.69 -1.34
CA VAL A 7 -9.17 0.37 -0.98
C VAL A 7 -7.78 0.53 -0.38
N LEU A 8 -7.61 0.18 0.87
CA LEU A 8 -6.34 0.32 1.59
C LEU A 8 -6.03 -0.88 2.49
N GLY A 9 -4.76 -1.07 2.83
CA GLY A 9 -4.33 -2.06 3.80
C GLY A 9 -4.56 -1.58 5.24
N SER A 10 -5.08 -2.42 6.09
CA SER A 10 -5.40 -2.07 7.48
C SER A 10 -4.35 -2.52 8.50
N GLN A 11 -3.39 -3.35 8.09
CA GLN A 11 -2.31 -3.91 8.93
C GLN A 11 -0.94 -3.34 8.53
N TRP A 12 0.09 -4.18 8.43
CA TRP A 12 1.47 -3.78 8.02
C TRP A 12 1.75 -3.99 6.52
N GLY A 13 0.76 -3.91 5.65
CA GLY A 13 0.91 -4.18 4.23
C GLY A 13 0.85 -5.67 3.89
N ASP A 14 0.94 -5.96 2.59
CA ASP A 14 0.90 -7.34 2.06
C ASP A 14 -0.40 -8.12 2.40
N GLU A 15 -1.50 -7.42 2.65
CA GLU A 15 -2.79 -8.02 3.01
C GLU A 15 -3.50 -8.71 1.84
N GLY A 16 -2.91 -8.72 0.63
CA GLY A 16 -3.52 -9.33 -0.55
C GLY A 16 -4.42 -8.37 -1.34
N LYS A 17 -4.14 -7.07 -1.29
CA LYS A 17 -4.93 -6.01 -1.97
C LYS A 17 -5.14 -6.25 -3.46
N GLY A 18 -4.14 -6.77 -4.18
CA GLY A 18 -4.17 -6.89 -5.65
C GLY A 18 -5.40 -7.63 -6.18
N LYS A 19 -5.73 -8.80 -5.61
CA LYS A 19 -6.92 -9.59 -5.98
C LYS A 19 -8.21 -8.79 -5.83
N ILE A 20 -8.37 -8.09 -4.71
CA ILE A 20 -9.60 -7.36 -4.39
C ILE A 20 -9.72 -6.09 -5.23
N VAL A 21 -8.60 -5.41 -5.47
CA VAL A 21 -8.57 -4.27 -6.39
C VAL A 21 -8.97 -4.70 -7.80
N ASP A 22 -8.47 -5.85 -8.29
CA ASP A 22 -8.88 -6.39 -9.59
C ASP A 22 -10.38 -6.70 -9.63
N LEU A 23 -10.92 -7.38 -8.61
CA LEU A 23 -12.34 -7.67 -8.50
C LEU A 23 -13.20 -6.40 -8.57
N LEU A 24 -12.88 -5.40 -7.78
CA LEU A 24 -13.64 -4.16 -7.70
C LEU A 24 -13.47 -3.26 -8.95
N THR A 25 -12.36 -3.41 -9.67
CA THR A 25 -12.09 -2.64 -10.89
C THR A 25 -13.11 -2.91 -11.99
N GLU A 26 -13.80 -4.04 -11.98
CA GLU A 26 -14.87 -4.34 -12.97
C GLU A 26 -16.01 -3.31 -12.96
N LYS A 27 -16.31 -2.74 -11.80
CA LYS A 27 -17.34 -1.71 -11.65
C LYS A 27 -16.79 -0.28 -11.68
N ALA A 28 -15.47 -0.12 -11.70
CA ALA A 28 -14.81 1.19 -11.70
C ALA A 28 -14.65 1.75 -13.11
N SER A 29 -14.89 3.04 -13.28
CA SER A 29 -14.55 3.78 -14.50
C SER A 29 -13.14 4.39 -14.44
N ALA A 30 -12.61 4.57 -13.22
CA ALA A 30 -11.26 5.08 -12.99
C ALA A 30 -10.65 4.50 -11.73
N VAL A 31 -9.32 4.33 -11.76
CA VAL A 31 -8.52 3.90 -10.61
C VAL A 31 -7.37 4.88 -10.38
N ALA A 32 -7.24 5.41 -9.16
CA ALA A 32 -6.24 6.40 -8.81
C ALA A 32 -5.30 5.90 -7.69
N ARG A 33 -3.99 5.91 -7.93
CA ARG A 33 -2.96 5.80 -6.89
C ARG A 33 -2.75 7.16 -6.25
N PHE A 34 -2.81 7.24 -4.92
CA PHE A 34 -2.76 8.51 -4.21
C PHE A 34 -1.51 8.71 -3.33
N GLN A 35 -0.71 7.66 -3.09
CA GLN A 35 0.48 7.74 -2.24
C GLN A 35 1.49 6.62 -2.55
N GLY A 36 2.67 6.67 -1.88
CA GLY A 36 3.74 5.72 -2.06
C GLY A 36 4.55 5.99 -3.32
N GLY A 37 5.14 4.97 -3.87
CA GLY A 37 5.92 4.99 -5.09
C GLY A 37 6.06 3.56 -5.64
N HIS A 38 7.15 3.29 -6.34
CA HIS A 38 7.43 1.95 -6.88
C HIS A 38 7.92 0.94 -5.83
N ASN A 39 7.83 1.28 -4.54
CA ASN A 39 8.01 0.35 -3.42
C ASN A 39 6.78 -0.54 -3.17
N ALA A 40 5.64 -0.25 -3.77
CA ALA A 40 4.49 -1.15 -3.78
C ALA A 40 4.71 -2.33 -4.74
N GLY A 41 3.94 -3.42 -4.53
CA GLY A 41 3.90 -4.55 -5.44
C GLY A 41 2.50 -5.18 -5.37
N HIS A 42 1.68 -4.92 -6.39
CA HIS A 42 0.33 -5.49 -6.52
C HIS A 42 0.38 -6.60 -7.56
N THR A 43 0.24 -7.84 -7.11
CA THR A 43 0.15 -8.99 -7.99
C THR A 43 -1.30 -9.20 -8.41
N LEU A 44 -1.53 -9.22 -9.70
CA LEU A 44 -2.82 -9.44 -10.34
C LEU A 44 -2.76 -10.71 -11.17
N VAL A 45 -3.84 -11.45 -11.18
CA VAL A 45 -4.02 -12.61 -12.08
C VAL A 45 -5.25 -12.34 -12.93
N VAL A 46 -5.04 -12.00 -14.19
CA VAL A 46 -6.10 -11.71 -15.17
C VAL A 46 -5.97 -12.73 -16.30
N ASP A 47 -7.04 -13.47 -16.58
CA ASP A 47 -7.09 -14.53 -17.61
C ASP A 47 -5.93 -15.53 -17.49
N GLY A 48 -5.61 -15.94 -16.25
CA GLY A 48 -4.53 -16.89 -15.93
C GLY A 48 -3.11 -16.31 -16.06
N LYS A 49 -2.97 -15.03 -16.42
CA LYS A 49 -1.68 -14.35 -16.57
C LYS A 49 -1.37 -13.51 -15.35
N THR A 50 -0.24 -13.80 -14.70
CA THR A 50 0.23 -13.02 -13.54
C THR A 50 0.97 -11.76 -13.98
N THR A 51 0.55 -10.60 -13.48
CA THR A 51 1.20 -9.30 -13.69
C THR A 51 1.48 -8.65 -12.33
N VAL A 52 2.69 -8.14 -12.13
CA VAL A 52 3.05 -7.38 -10.92
C VAL A 52 3.20 -5.92 -11.28
N LEU A 53 2.39 -5.07 -10.64
CA LEU A 53 2.40 -3.62 -10.82
C LEU A 53 3.02 -2.94 -9.60
N HIS A 54 3.82 -1.90 -9.84
CA HIS A 54 4.52 -1.15 -8.80
C HIS A 54 4.04 0.30 -8.68
N LEU A 55 3.91 1.00 -9.81
CA LEU A 55 3.49 2.41 -9.89
C LEU A 55 2.12 2.56 -10.54
N ILE A 56 1.90 1.84 -11.62
CA ILE A 56 0.70 1.97 -12.44
C ILE A 56 -0.49 1.38 -11.67
N PRO A 57 -1.64 2.08 -11.61
CA PRO A 57 -2.84 1.55 -10.98
C PRO A 57 -3.32 0.25 -11.61
N SER A 58 -3.87 -0.64 -10.79
CA SER A 58 -4.28 -1.99 -11.20
C SER A 58 -5.35 -2.01 -12.31
N GLY A 59 -6.14 -0.96 -12.43
CA GLY A 59 -7.14 -0.80 -13.49
C GLY A 59 -6.59 -0.75 -14.91
N ILE A 60 -5.28 -0.59 -15.09
CA ILE A 60 -4.65 -0.48 -16.42
C ILE A 60 -4.89 -1.71 -17.31
N LEU A 61 -5.10 -2.87 -16.71
CA LEU A 61 -5.35 -4.14 -17.41
C LEU A 61 -6.80 -4.24 -17.95
N ARG A 62 -7.70 -3.36 -17.52
CA ARG A 62 -9.11 -3.38 -17.89
C ARG A 62 -9.45 -2.39 -18.99
N GLU A 63 -10.20 -2.81 -19.99
CA GLU A 63 -10.75 -1.91 -21.00
C GLU A 63 -11.72 -0.90 -20.38
N GLY A 64 -11.71 0.33 -20.90
CA GLY A 64 -12.61 1.39 -20.46
C GLY A 64 -12.29 2.01 -19.09
N VAL A 65 -11.23 1.57 -18.43
CA VAL A 65 -10.80 2.13 -17.14
C VAL A 65 -9.65 3.11 -17.35
N THR A 66 -9.81 4.33 -16.87
CA THR A 66 -8.74 5.34 -16.85
C THR A 66 -7.95 5.23 -15.56
N CYS A 67 -6.63 5.24 -15.65
CA CYS A 67 -5.73 5.12 -14.51
C CYS A 67 -5.05 6.45 -14.21
N PHE A 68 -5.01 6.82 -12.92
CA PHE A 68 -4.45 8.09 -12.46
C PHE A 68 -3.32 7.87 -11.45
N ILE A 69 -2.22 8.60 -11.65
CA ILE A 69 -1.16 8.75 -10.64
C ILE A 69 -1.31 10.16 -10.05
N GLY A 70 -1.79 10.21 -8.81
CA GLY A 70 -2.02 11.46 -8.08
C GLY A 70 -0.73 12.08 -7.54
N ASN A 71 -0.79 13.35 -7.18
CA ASN A 71 0.32 14.17 -6.68
C ASN A 71 0.93 13.68 -5.35
N GLY A 72 0.26 12.77 -4.66
CA GLY A 72 0.79 12.15 -3.44
C GLY A 72 1.83 11.07 -3.72
N VAL A 73 1.90 10.54 -4.94
CA VAL A 73 2.89 9.54 -5.36
C VAL A 73 4.23 10.21 -5.62
N VAL A 74 5.33 9.64 -5.09
CA VAL A 74 6.69 9.99 -5.52
C VAL A 74 7.03 9.12 -6.73
N LEU A 75 7.16 9.77 -7.87
CA LEU A 75 7.26 9.13 -9.18
C LEU A 75 8.71 8.84 -9.55
N ALA A 76 9.03 7.57 -9.79
CA ALA A 76 10.31 7.16 -10.39
C ALA A 76 10.12 7.00 -11.90
N PRO A 77 10.56 7.94 -12.75
CA PRO A 77 10.28 7.90 -14.18
C PRO A 77 10.84 6.66 -14.87
N ASP A 78 12.05 6.24 -14.56
CA ASP A 78 12.66 5.04 -15.15
C ASP A 78 11.88 3.77 -14.79
N ALA A 79 11.42 3.65 -13.54
CA ALA A 79 10.61 2.53 -13.12
C ALA A 79 9.24 2.53 -13.82
N LEU A 80 8.63 3.71 -13.98
CA LEU A 80 7.38 3.88 -14.72
C LEU A 80 7.54 3.44 -16.18
N LEU A 81 8.55 3.95 -16.88
CA LEU A 81 8.78 3.65 -18.29
C LEU A 81 9.08 2.17 -18.52
N LYS A 82 9.82 1.54 -17.60
CA LYS A 82 10.07 0.08 -17.63
C LYS A 82 8.77 -0.71 -17.44
N GLU A 83 7.94 -0.32 -16.49
CA GLU A 83 6.65 -0.98 -16.21
C GLU A 83 5.69 -0.80 -17.40
N MET A 84 5.60 0.41 -17.97
CA MET A 84 4.83 0.70 -19.18
C MET A 84 5.26 -0.18 -20.34
N LYS A 85 6.59 -0.26 -20.61
CA LYS A 85 7.10 -1.08 -21.68
C LYS A 85 6.70 -2.55 -21.52
N GLY A 86 6.81 -3.11 -20.32
CA GLY A 86 6.40 -4.47 -20.04
C GLY A 86 4.91 -4.73 -20.30
N LEU A 87 4.06 -3.75 -20.03
CA LEU A 87 2.62 -3.82 -20.31
C LEU A 87 2.33 -3.64 -21.80
N GLU A 88 2.96 -2.69 -22.47
CA GLU A 88 2.81 -2.42 -23.89
C GLU A 88 3.28 -3.62 -24.75
N ASP A 89 4.40 -4.27 -24.37
CA ASP A 89 4.90 -5.51 -24.99
C ASP A 89 3.87 -6.68 -24.86
N ASN A 90 2.94 -6.58 -23.92
CA ASN A 90 1.82 -7.51 -23.73
C ASN A 90 0.49 -7.00 -24.31
N GLY A 91 0.50 -5.94 -25.10
CA GLY A 91 -0.67 -5.42 -25.82
C GLY A 91 -1.57 -4.50 -25.00
N VAL A 92 -1.15 -4.05 -23.81
CA VAL A 92 -1.92 -3.09 -22.99
C VAL A 92 -1.65 -1.66 -23.49
N PRO A 93 -2.67 -0.88 -23.89
CA PRO A 93 -2.50 0.49 -24.42
C PRO A 93 -2.31 1.49 -23.25
N VAL A 94 -1.16 1.41 -22.56
CA VAL A 94 -0.90 2.16 -21.32
C VAL A 94 -1.01 3.67 -21.55
N ARG A 95 -0.44 4.20 -22.63
CA ARG A 95 -0.39 5.65 -22.90
C ARG A 95 -1.78 6.26 -23.12
N GLU A 96 -2.72 5.48 -23.60
CA GLU A 96 -4.09 5.92 -23.82
C GLU A 96 -4.88 5.99 -22.50
N ARG A 97 -4.56 5.12 -21.55
CA ARG A 97 -5.32 4.93 -20.30
C ARG A 97 -4.69 5.62 -19.09
N LEU A 98 -3.37 5.92 -19.11
CA LEU A 98 -2.66 6.48 -17.96
C LEU A 98 -2.65 8.01 -17.98
N ARG A 99 -2.92 8.61 -16.82
CA ARG A 99 -2.89 10.05 -16.54
C ARG A 99 -2.03 10.30 -15.30
N ILE A 100 -1.19 11.34 -15.35
CA ILE A 100 -0.20 11.61 -14.29
C ILE A 100 -0.29 13.07 -13.88
N SER A 101 -0.38 13.31 -12.58
CA SER A 101 -0.40 14.66 -12.05
C SER A 101 0.94 15.39 -12.28
N PRO A 102 0.93 16.63 -12.79
CA PRO A 102 2.13 17.45 -12.93
C PRO A 102 2.78 17.76 -11.58
N ASN A 103 2.06 17.60 -10.49
CA ASN A 103 2.52 17.89 -9.13
C ASN A 103 3.19 16.68 -8.43
N CYS A 104 3.33 15.53 -9.08
CA CYS A 104 4.11 14.40 -8.56
C CYS A 104 5.56 14.81 -8.35
N PRO A 105 6.12 14.67 -7.12
CA PRO A 105 7.56 14.77 -6.92
C PRO A 105 8.27 13.63 -7.64
N LEU A 106 9.40 13.92 -8.28
CA LEU A 106 10.19 12.89 -8.94
C LEU A 106 11.21 12.28 -7.98
N ILE A 107 11.41 10.98 -8.08
CA ILE A 107 12.56 10.31 -7.47
C ILE A 107 13.74 10.50 -8.41
N MET A 108 14.70 11.28 -7.95
CA MET A 108 15.93 11.61 -8.68
C MET A 108 17.07 10.65 -8.29
N PRO A 109 18.13 10.52 -9.10
CA PRO A 109 19.26 9.63 -8.78
C PRO A 109 19.86 9.88 -7.39
N TYR A 110 19.96 11.14 -6.95
CA TYR A 110 20.46 11.47 -5.62
C TYR A 110 19.57 10.96 -4.48
N HIS A 111 18.27 10.80 -4.68
CA HIS A 111 17.38 10.21 -3.68
C HIS A 111 17.69 8.75 -3.44
N VAL A 112 17.94 7.99 -4.51
CA VAL A 112 18.33 6.58 -4.43
C VAL A 112 19.67 6.42 -3.72
N ALA A 113 20.67 7.25 -4.10
CA ALA A 113 21.99 7.25 -3.48
C ALA A 113 21.91 7.58 -1.98
N LEU A 114 21.10 8.58 -1.59
CA LEU A 114 20.88 8.96 -0.19
C LEU A 114 20.22 7.84 0.61
N ASP A 115 19.19 7.19 0.07
CA ASP A 115 18.48 6.09 0.75
C ASP A 115 19.44 4.93 1.05
N GLN A 116 20.21 4.52 0.08
CA GLN A 116 21.23 3.46 0.21
C GLN A 116 22.36 3.85 1.19
N ALA A 117 22.86 5.07 1.10
CA ALA A 117 23.91 5.56 1.99
C ALA A 117 23.44 5.66 3.45
N ARG A 118 22.20 6.11 3.68
CA ARG A 118 21.57 6.17 5.01
C ARG A 118 21.44 4.79 5.63
N GLU A 119 20.91 3.82 4.90
CA GLU A 119 20.79 2.44 5.38
C GLU A 119 22.16 1.79 5.64
N ALA A 120 23.13 2.00 4.76
CA ALA A 120 24.50 1.50 4.97
C ALA A 120 25.12 2.06 6.26
N LYS A 121 24.95 3.37 6.53
CA LYS A 121 25.52 4.05 7.70
C LYS A 121 24.87 3.62 9.04
N ARG A 122 23.58 3.24 9.01
CA ARG A 122 22.85 2.79 10.21
C ARG A 122 23.31 1.43 10.75
N GLY A 123 23.96 0.60 9.94
CA GLY A 123 24.48 -0.70 10.37
C GLY A 123 23.38 -1.62 10.92
N SER A 124 23.44 -1.96 12.21
CA SER A 124 22.41 -2.79 12.89
C SER A 124 21.08 -2.06 13.13
N GLY A 125 21.09 -0.73 13.14
CA GLY A 125 19.89 0.10 13.33
C GLY A 125 19.12 0.41 12.03
N LYS A 126 19.24 -0.44 11.00
CA LYS A 126 18.53 -0.27 9.74
C LYS A 126 17.02 -0.27 9.93
N ILE A 127 16.33 0.64 9.23
CA ILE A 127 14.86 0.62 9.10
C ILE A 127 14.41 -0.54 8.21
N GLY A 128 15.25 -0.93 7.26
CA GLY A 128 14.93 -1.97 6.26
C GLY A 128 14.21 -1.39 5.05
N THR A 129 14.60 -0.19 4.61
CA THR A 129 14.03 0.45 3.42
C THR A 129 14.24 -0.40 2.16
N THR A 130 13.53 -0.05 1.09
CA THR A 130 13.70 -0.73 -0.21
C THR A 130 14.94 -0.22 -0.98
N GLY A 131 15.61 0.82 -0.49
CA GLY A 131 16.74 1.47 -1.17
C GLY A 131 16.38 2.18 -2.48
N ARG A 132 15.10 2.52 -2.66
CA ARG A 132 14.54 3.07 -3.92
C ARG A 132 14.37 4.60 -3.89
N GLY A 133 14.85 5.27 -2.85
CA GLY A 133 14.79 6.73 -2.74
C GLY A 133 13.43 7.30 -2.33
N ILE A 134 12.50 6.47 -1.86
CA ILE A 134 11.14 6.90 -1.48
C ILE A 134 11.19 7.95 -0.36
N GLY A 135 11.87 7.62 0.76
CA GLY A 135 11.99 8.52 1.91
C GLY A 135 12.62 9.86 1.57
N PRO A 136 13.81 9.90 0.96
CA PRO A 136 14.44 11.15 0.53
C PRO A 136 13.60 11.99 -0.43
N ALA A 137 12.81 11.38 -1.32
CA ALA A 137 11.91 12.11 -2.21
C ALA A 137 10.75 12.77 -1.45
N TYR A 138 10.16 12.10 -0.45
CA TYR A 138 9.17 12.71 0.44
C TYR A 138 9.77 13.81 1.31
N GLU A 139 10.99 13.63 1.81
CA GLU A 139 11.74 14.67 2.54
C GLU A 139 11.88 15.93 1.71
N ASP A 140 12.29 15.82 0.45
CA ASP A 140 12.41 16.96 -0.46
C ASP A 140 11.06 17.61 -0.79
N LYS A 141 10.00 16.81 -0.92
CA LYS A 141 8.63 17.31 -1.09
C LYS A 141 8.23 18.22 0.08
N VAL A 142 8.39 17.74 1.32
CA VAL A 142 8.00 18.47 2.53
C VAL A 142 8.91 19.67 2.77
N ALA A 143 10.20 19.56 2.45
CA ALA A 143 11.16 20.66 2.47
C ALA A 143 10.95 21.70 1.35
N ARG A 144 10.01 21.47 0.44
CA ARG A 144 9.63 22.35 -0.68
C ARG A 144 10.75 22.59 -1.69
N ARG A 145 11.63 21.59 -1.89
CA ARG A 145 12.74 21.64 -2.86
C ARG A 145 12.67 20.52 -3.91
N ALA A 146 11.62 19.67 -3.89
CA ALA A 146 11.50 18.59 -4.86
C ALA A 146 11.46 19.12 -6.31
N ILE A 147 12.06 18.35 -7.24
CA ILE A 147 11.73 18.44 -8.65
C ILE A 147 10.38 17.74 -8.84
N LYS A 148 9.39 18.48 -9.34
CA LYS A 148 8.08 17.92 -9.70
C LYS A 148 8.04 17.57 -11.19
N LEU A 149 7.10 16.74 -11.60
CA LEU A 149 6.92 16.41 -13.01
C LEU A 149 6.73 17.66 -13.89
N ALA A 150 5.99 18.67 -13.40
CA ALA A 150 5.83 19.95 -14.10
C ALA A 150 7.14 20.68 -14.37
N ASP A 151 8.14 20.53 -13.49
CA ASP A 151 9.42 21.23 -13.64
C ASP A 151 10.19 20.75 -14.88
N LEU A 152 9.96 19.52 -15.34
CA LEU A 152 10.56 19.01 -16.58
C LEU A 152 10.19 19.85 -17.83
N PHE A 153 9.09 20.60 -17.75
CA PHE A 153 8.56 21.41 -18.85
C PHE A 153 8.87 22.91 -18.71
N ARG A 154 9.62 23.29 -17.68
CA ARG A 154 9.97 24.69 -17.39
C ARG A 154 11.36 25.03 -17.88
N ASP A 155 11.58 26.30 -18.18
CA ASP A 155 12.86 26.82 -18.69
C ASP A 155 13.93 26.88 -17.58
N ASP A 156 13.54 26.99 -16.30
CA ASP A 156 14.41 27.06 -15.14
C ASP A 156 14.84 25.69 -14.57
N LEU A 157 14.47 24.58 -15.23
CA LEU A 157 14.79 23.23 -14.78
C LEU A 157 16.29 23.04 -14.53
N GLU A 158 17.13 23.51 -15.44
CA GLU A 158 18.60 23.31 -15.40
C GLU A 158 19.20 23.97 -14.17
N GLU A 159 18.83 25.22 -13.89
CA GLU A 159 19.27 25.96 -12.71
C GLU A 159 18.81 25.29 -11.41
N LYS A 160 17.50 24.91 -11.35
CA LYS A 160 16.92 24.25 -10.18
C LYS A 160 17.60 22.90 -9.91
N LEU A 161 17.85 22.12 -10.95
CA LEU A 161 18.51 20.83 -10.85
C LEU A 161 19.95 20.97 -10.38
N HIS A 162 20.70 21.94 -10.91
CA HIS A 162 22.08 22.21 -10.51
C HIS A 162 22.17 22.49 -9.00
N ASN A 163 21.36 23.41 -8.50
CA ASN A 163 21.33 23.77 -7.08
C ASN A 163 21.00 22.58 -6.17
N LEU A 164 20.11 21.70 -6.60
CA LEU A 164 19.73 20.50 -5.83
C LEU A 164 20.82 19.42 -5.85
N ILE A 165 21.44 19.20 -6.99
CA ILE A 165 22.55 18.25 -7.09
C ILE A 165 23.73 18.71 -6.24
N GLU A 166 24.07 19.99 -6.26
CA GLU A 166 25.11 20.55 -5.38
C GLU A 166 24.79 20.28 -3.90
N TYR A 167 23.57 20.59 -3.47
CA TYR A 167 23.12 20.36 -2.10
C TYR A 167 23.19 18.88 -1.68
N HIS A 168 22.68 17.98 -2.50
CA HIS A 168 22.67 16.56 -2.18
C HIS A 168 24.05 15.92 -2.30
N ASN A 169 24.85 16.34 -3.26
CA ASN A 169 26.24 15.90 -3.40
C ASN A 169 27.10 16.29 -2.20
N PHE A 170 26.85 17.45 -1.59
CA PHE A 170 27.51 17.80 -0.34
C PHE A 170 27.23 16.75 0.75
N GLN A 171 25.99 16.30 0.90
CA GLN A 171 25.64 15.25 1.87
C GLN A 171 26.28 13.90 1.49
N LEU A 172 26.18 13.48 0.23
CA LEU A 172 26.73 12.23 -0.26
C LEU A 172 28.24 12.15 -0.05
N THR A 173 28.98 13.19 -0.47
CA THR A 173 30.44 13.18 -0.44
C THR A 173 31.01 13.52 0.94
N GLN A 174 30.46 14.55 1.63
CA GLN A 174 31.05 15.04 2.87
C GLN A 174 30.58 14.26 4.11
N TYR A 175 29.30 13.86 4.15
CA TYR A 175 28.74 13.17 5.30
C TYR A 175 28.74 11.64 5.16
N TYR A 176 28.25 11.13 4.01
CA TYR A 176 28.14 9.69 3.76
C TYR A 176 29.41 9.07 3.15
N LYS A 177 30.31 9.87 2.58
CA LYS A 177 31.56 9.43 1.93
C LYS A 177 31.32 8.47 0.76
N VAL A 178 30.28 8.72 -0.01
CA VAL A 178 29.94 8.02 -1.26
C VAL A 178 30.12 8.93 -2.47
N GLU A 179 29.99 8.39 -3.67
CA GLU A 179 30.19 9.11 -4.93
C GLU A 179 29.13 10.21 -5.12
N ALA A 180 29.53 11.27 -5.80
CA ALA A 180 28.64 12.34 -6.24
C ALA A 180 27.76 11.89 -7.41
N ILE A 181 26.58 12.49 -7.52
CA ILE A 181 25.70 12.34 -8.69
C ILE A 181 26.15 13.31 -9.77
N ASP A 182 26.26 12.83 -11.00
CA ASP A 182 26.63 13.63 -12.16
C ASP A 182 25.45 14.49 -12.64
N PHE A 183 25.73 15.78 -12.87
CA PHE A 183 24.72 16.74 -13.29
C PHE A 183 24.28 16.52 -14.74
N ASP A 184 25.22 16.34 -15.67
CA ASP A 184 24.93 16.26 -17.10
C ASP A 184 24.15 14.96 -17.42
N GLU A 185 24.52 13.86 -16.80
CA GLU A 185 23.78 12.60 -16.90
C GLU A 185 22.35 12.75 -16.34
N THR A 186 22.18 13.40 -15.20
CA THR A 186 20.87 13.61 -14.59
C THR A 186 20.00 14.56 -15.43
N LEU A 187 20.56 15.62 -15.99
CA LEU A 187 19.86 16.54 -16.88
C LEU A 187 19.43 15.83 -18.18
N LYS A 188 20.27 14.96 -18.72
CA LYS A 188 19.93 14.13 -19.87
C LYS A 188 18.72 13.23 -19.58
N LEU A 189 18.70 12.53 -18.43
CA LEU A 189 17.56 11.74 -17.99
C LEU A 189 16.29 12.57 -17.90
N CYS A 190 16.35 13.78 -17.31
CA CYS A 190 15.19 14.67 -17.24
C CYS A 190 14.62 15.02 -18.63
N LYS A 191 15.48 15.27 -19.62
CA LYS A 191 15.07 15.53 -21.00
C LYS A 191 14.41 14.32 -21.66
N GLU A 192 14.94 13.11 -21.44
CA GLU A 192 14.36 11.85 -21.92
C GLU A 192 13.00 11.59 -21.28
N TRP A 193 12.87 11.72 -19.96
CA TRP A 193 11.60 11.56 -19.24
C TRP A 193 10.53 12.54 -19.72
N LYS A 194 10.90 13.82 -19.92
CA LYS A 194 10.01 14.84 -20.45
C LYS A 194 9.31 14.40 -21.74
N GLU A 195 10.08 13.89 -22.71
CA GLU A 195 9.51 13.47 -23.98
C GLU A 195 8.68 12.18 -23.88
N ALA A 196 9.12 11.23 -23.03
CA ALA A 196 8.45 9.95 -22.88
C ALA A 196 7.09 10.05 -22.16
N ILE A 197 6.93 11.03 -21.24
CA ILE A 197 5.76 11.13 -20.34
C ILE A 197 4.79 12.24 -20.79
N ARG A 198 5.20 13.20 -21.62
CA ARG A 198 4.47 14.41 -22.02
C ARG A 198 2.98 14.20 -22.28
N GLY A 199 2.62 13.18 -23.06
CA GLY A 199 1.24 12.93 -23.49
C GLY A 199 0.30 12.41 -22.39
N MET A 200 0.84 12.09 -21.20
CA MET A 200 0.07 11.55 -20.09
C MET A 200 -0.13 12.56 -18.93
N VAL A 201 0.51 13.72 -19.01
CA VAL A 201 0.45 14.75 -17.95
C VAL A 201 -0.85 15.53 -18.06
N THR A 202 -1.60 15.59 -16.96
CA THR A 202 -2.89 16.29 -16.90
C THR A 202 -3.25 16.76 -15.49
N ASP A 203 -4.24 17.63 -15.36
CA ASP A 203 -4.86 17.95 -14.07
C ASP A 203 -5.71 16.79 -13.57
N VAL A 204 -5.09 15.92 -12.78
CA VAL A 204 -5.73 14.73 -12.21
C VAL A 204 -6.92 15.09 -11.31
N THR A 205 -6.83 16.19 -10.56
CA THR A 205 -7.93 16.63 -9.68
C THR A 205 -9.17 16.98 -10.50
N GLU A 206 -8.99 17.77 -11.56
CA GLU A 206 -10.08 18.19 -12.44
C GLU A 206 -10.71 16.99 -13.17
N GLU A 207 -9.91 16.10 -13.76
CA GLU A 207 -10.45 14.93 -14.46
C GLU A 207 -11.21 13.97 -13.53
N LEU A 208 -10.70 13.72 -12.32
CA LEU A 208 -11.39 12.90 -11.31
C LEU A 208 -12.71 13.55 -10.88
N ASP A 209 -12.75 14.89 -10.67
CA ASP A 209 -13.99 15.58 -10.32
C ASP A 209 -15.03 15.56 -11.46
N GLN A 210 -14.58 15.68 -12.71
CA GLN A 210 -15.46 15.55 -13.88
C GLN A 210 -16.09 14.16 -13.95
N LEU A 211 -15.31 13.09 -13.74
CA LEU A 211 -15.82 11.72 -13.70
C LEU A 211 -16.83 11.52 -12.56
N ARG A 212 -16.50 12.04 -11.36
CA ARG A 212 -17.40 12.01 -10.20
C ARG A 212 -18.73 12.72 -10.48
N ARG A 213 -18.68 13.93 -11.03
CA ARG A 213 -19.90 14.70 -11.42
C ARG A 213 -20.71 14.01 -12.51
N ALA A 214 -20.03 13.27 -13.39
CA ALA A 214 -20.69 12.45 -14.40
C ALA A 214 -21.31 11.16 -13.82
N GLY A 215 -21.26 10.96 -12.50
CA GLY A 215 -21.82 9.79 -11.82
C GLY A 215 -21.06 8.50 -12.07
N LYS A 216 -19.78 8.58 -12.38
CA LYS A 216 -18.91 7.41 -12.60
C LYS A 216 -18.39 6.86 -11.27
N ASN A 217 -18.19 5.55 -11.20
CA ASN A 217 -17.53 4.90 -10.08
C ASN A 217 -16.02 5.14 -10.13
N LEU A 218 -15.45 5.64 -9.03
CA LEU A 218 -14.01 5.85 -8.87
C LEU A 218 -13.47 4.91 -7.81
N MET A 219 -12.25 4.41 -8.01
CA MET A 219 -11.53 3.66 -7.00
C MET A 219 -10.20 4.34 -6.66
N PHE A 220 -9.90 4.46 -5.38
CA PHE A 220 -8.64 4.98 -4.87
C PHE A 220 -7.85 3.82 -4.27
N GLU A 221 -6.77 3.46 -4.95
CA GLU A 221 -5.93 2.31 -4.63
C GLU A 221 -4.77 2.74 -3.74
N GLY A 222 -4.78 2.30 -2.47
CA GLY A 222 -3.70 2.51 -1.52
C GLY A 222 -2.57 1.50 -1.68
N ALA A 223 -1.39 1.88 -1.20
CA ALA A 223 -0.23 1.02 -1.07
C ALA A 223 0.17 0.90 0.41
N GLN A 224 0.93 -0.11 0.77
CA GLN A 224 1.32 -0.42 2.15
C GLN A 224 0.09 -0.74 3.04
N GLY A 225 0.15 -0.44 4.32
CA GLY A 225 -0.94 -0.66 5.28
C GLY A 225 -0.93 0.39 6.39
N THR A 226 -2.04 0.55 7.09
CA THR A 226 -2.28 1.62 8.08
C THR A 226 -1.20 1.69 9.17
N LEU A 227 -0.70 0.55 9.64
CA LEU A 227 0.33 0.50 10.68
C LEU A 227 1.75 0.87 10.15
N LEU A 228 1.87 1.12 8.83
CA LEU A 228 3.06 1.69 8.19
C LEU A 228 2.89 3.18 7.84
N ASP A 229 1.79 3.84 8.24
CA ASP A 229 1.58 5.26 8.01
C ASP A 229 2.63 6.11 8.72
N ILE A 230 3.09 7.19 8.08
CA ILE A 230 4.16 8.05 8.61
C ILE A 230 3.81 8.70 9.95
N ASP A 231 2.52 9.04 10.16
CA ASP A 231 2.07 9.77 11.34
C ASP A 231 1.45 8.84 12.39
N HIS A 232 0.80 7.75 11.96
CA HIS A 232 -0.03 6.88 12.80
C HIS A 232 0.47 5.45 12.93
N GLY A 233 1.53 5.09 12.20
CA GLY A 233 2.12 3.76 12.22
C GLY A 233 3.17 3.57 13.30
N THR A 234 3.84 2.42 13.24
CA THR A 234 4.90 2.04 14.19
C THR A 234 6.22 2.76 13.90
N TYR A 235 6.21 4.09 14.00
CA TYR A 235 7.40 4.93 13.77
C TYR A 235 8.58 4.53 14.69
N PRO A 236 9.84 4.41 14.20
CA PRO A 236 10.30 4.80 12.87
C PRO A 236 10.19 3.72 11.77
N PHE A 237 9.66 2.53 12.07
CA PHE A 237 9.52 1.42 11.14
C PHE A 237 8.25 1.56 10.30
N VAL A 238 8.20 2.60 9.49
CA VAL A 238 7.06 3.02 8.66
C VAL A 238 7.50 3.39 7.25
N THR A 239 6.54 3.56 6.34
CA THR A 239 6.78 4.25 5.05
C THR A 239 6.79 5.76 5.27
N SER A 240 7.33 6.51 4.31
CA SER A 240 7.38 7.98 4.39
C SER A 240 6.12 8.65 3.81
N SER A 241 5.05 7.91 3.63
CA SER A 241 3.80 8.42 3.02
C SER A 241 2.60 8.30 3.95
N SER A 242 1.57 9.13 3.70
CA SER A 242 0.27 9.04 4.38
C SER A 242 -0.54 7.91 3.74
N VAL A 243 -0.65 6.79 4.44
CA VAL A 243 -1.28 5.54 3.97
C VAL A 243 -2.77 5.50 4.26
N THR A 244 -3.22 6.27 5.25
CA THR A 244 -4.62 6.33 5.68
C THR A 244 -5.54 6.91 4.61
N ALA A 245 -6.85 6.70 4.75
CA ALA A 245 -7.87 7.22 3.83
C ALA A 245 -7.79 8.75 3.65
N GLY A 246 -7.36 9.49 4.65
CA GLY A 246 -7.09 10.93 4.55
C GLY A 246 -6.05 11.29 3.48
N GLY A 247 -5.13 10.37 3.19
CA GLY A 247 -4.13 10.50 2.13
C GLY A 247 -4.72 10.59 0.72
N VAL A 248 -5.93 10.11 0.49
CA VAL A 248 -6.63 10.24 -0.80
C VAL A 248 -6.83 11.70 -1.15
N SER A 249 -7.35 12.48 -0.22
CA SER A 249 -7.64 13.90 -0.46
C SER A 249 -6.37 14.71 -0.73
N THR A 250 -5.33 14.51 0.05
CA THR A 250 -4.04 15.21 -0.15
C THR A 250 -3.28 14.72 -1.38
N GLY A 251 -3.46 13.44 -1.75
CA GLY A 251 -2.73 12.81 -2.84
C GLY A 251 -3.38 12.88 -4.20
N THR A 252 -4.66 13.25 -4.29
CA THR A 252 -5.40 13.38 -5.56
C THR A 252 -6.13 14.71 -5.74
N GLY A 253 -6.34 15.47 -4.65
CA GLY A 253 -7.12 16.70 -4.65
C GLY A 253 -8.63 16.48 -4.50
N ILE A 254 -9.13 15.24 -4.46
CA ILE A 254 -10.55 14.96 -4.21
C ILE A 254 -10.88 15.21 -2.75
N GLY A 255 -11.90 16.02 -2.49
CA GLY A 255 -12.31 16.40 -1.13
C GLY A 255 -12.77 15.19 -0.29
N PRO A 256 -12.51 15.18 1.05
CA PRO A 256 -12.78 14.02 1.89
C PRO A 256 -14.27 13.65 1.97
N LEU A 257 -15.18 14.61 1.81
CA LEU A 257 -16.63 14.37 1.82
C LEU A 257 -17.15 13.68 0.55
N TYR A 258 -16.27 13.47 -0.45
CA TYR A 258 -16.60 12.73 -1.66
C TYR A 258 -16.16 11.26 -1.61
N LEU A 259 -15.62 10.80 -0.50
CA LEU A 259 -15.29 9.40 -0.29
C LEU A 259 -16.51 8.70 0.30
N ASP A 260 -17.14 7.82 -0.49
CA ASP A 260 -18.43 7.20 -0.12
C ASP A 260 -18.23 5.90 0.68
N TYR A 261 -17.13 5.18 0.42
CA TYR A 261 -16.86 3.90 1.04
C TYR A 261 -15.36 3.68 1.22
N VAL A 262 -14.95 3.25 2.40
CA VAL A 262 -13.56 2.91 2.71
C VAL A 262 -13.46 1.44 3.07
N LEU A 263 -12.87 0.63 2.19
CA LEU A 263 -12.65 -0.80 2.36
C LEU A 263 -11.25 -1.05 2.92
N GLY A 264 -11.19 -1.61 4.13
CA GLY A 264 -9.95 -2.07 4.75
C GLY A 264 -9.63 -3.52 4.35
N ILE A 265 -8.51 -3.76 3.69
CA ILE A 265 -8.05 -5.12 3.42
C ILE A 265 -7.25 -5.63 4.61
N THR A 266 -7.65 -6.77 5.14
CA THR A 266 -7.15 -7.35 6.38
C THR A 266 -6.94 -8.85 6.17
N LYS A 267 -5.78 -9.40 6.54
CA LYS A 267 -5.61 -10.86 6.61
C LYS A 267 -6.32 -11.44 7.83
N ALA A 268 -6.78 -12.68 7.72
CA ALA A 268 -7.33 -13.44 8.84
C ALA A 268 -6.28 -13.76 9.95
N TYR A 269 -5.04 -13.39 9.74
CA TYR A 269 -3.92 -13.40 10.69
C TYR A 269 -3.06 -12.16 10.41
N THR A 270 -1.94 -11.98 11.10
CA THR A 270 -1.10 -10.80 10.91
C THR A 270 0.24 -11.17 10.30
N THR A 271 0.74 -10.33 9.37
CA THR A 271 2.09 -10.48 8.84
C THR A 271 2.83 -9.14 8.82
N ARG A 272 4.16 -9.20 8.95
CA ARG A 272 5.03 -8.04 8.86
C ARG A 272 6.31 -8.36 8.11
N VAL A 273 6.77 -7.44 7.26
CA VAL A 273 8.08 -7.52 6.60
C VAL A 273 9.06 -6.59 7.31
N GLY A 274 10.29 -7.06 7.52
CA GLY A 274 11.37 -6.23 8.07
C GLY A 274 11.32 -6.06 9.59
N SER A 275 12.01 -5.02 10.05
CA SER A 275 12.19 -4.72 11.47
C SER A 275 10.96 -4.02 12.08
N GLY A 276 10.99 -3.85 13.39
CA GLY A 276 9.97 -3.18 14.18
C GLY A 276 9.09 -4.14 14.96
N PRO A 277 8.26 -3.61 15.87
CA PRO A 277 7.45 -4.37 16.80
C PRO A 277 6.39 -5.21 16.10
N PHE A 278 6.06 -6.34 16.72
CA PHE A 278 4.99 -7.21 16.26
C PHE A 278 4.43 -7.98 17.48
N PRO A 279 3.49 -7.40 18.24
CA PRO A 279 3.05 -7.96 19.52
C PRO A 279 2.51 -9.39 19.44
N THR A 280 1.80 -9.74 18.37
CA THR A 280 1.19 -11.06 18.18
C THR A 280 2.06 -12.03 17.39
N GLU A 281 3.36 -11.75 17.18
CA GLU A 281 4.28 -12.61 16.41
C GLU A 281 4.44 -14.00 17.01
N LEU A 282 4.53 -15.01 16.14
CA LEU A 282 4.65 -16.42 16.49
C LEU A 282 5.99 -16.98 16.04
N PHE A 283 6.61 -17.76 16.94
CA PHE A 283 7.90 -18.44 16.73
C PHE A 283 7.79 -19.97 16.85
N ASP A 284 6.56 -20.49 16.83
CA ASP A 284 6.19 -21.89 17.02
C ASP A 284 5.74 -22.55 15.70
N ASP A 285 5.20 -23.79 15.83
CA ASP A 285 4.70 -24.56 14.69
C ASP A 285 3.51 -23.88 13.99
N VAL A 286 2.70 -23.10 14.72
CA VAL A 286 1.60 -22.34 14.12
C VAL A 286 2.15 -21.21 13.25
N GLY A 287 3.14 -20.47 13.72
CA GLY A 287 3.83 -19.46 12.92
C GLY A 287 4.45 -20.04 11.66
N ALA A 288 5.06 -21.24 11.76
CA ALA A 288 5.61 -21.97 10.62
C ALA A 288 4.50 -22.42 9.64
N HIS A 289 3.36 -22.88 10.15
CA HIS A 289 2.18 -23.22 9.33
C HIS A 289 1.69 -22.01 8.54
N LEU A 290 1.43 -20.88 9.20
CA LEU A 290 0.98 -19.64 8.55
C LEU A 290 1.94 -19.19 7.45
N ALA A 291 3.25 -19.23 7.70
CA ALA A 291 4.27 -18.85 6.74
C ALA A 291 4.28 -19.77 5.51
N LYS A 292 4.18 -21.09 5.73
CA LYS A 292 4.23 -22.11 4.68
C LYS A 292 2.96 -22.14 3.84
N VAL A 293 1.81 -22.28 4.47
CA VAL A 293 0.49 -22.41 3.78
C VAL A 293 0.10 -21.08 3.16
N GLY A 294 0.37 -19.97 3.87
CA GLY A 294 0.12 -18.62 3.38
C GLY A 294 1.09 -18.15 2.28
N HIS A 295 2.16 -18.91 1.97
CA HIS A 295 3.23 -18.48 1.05
C HIS A 295 3.75 -17.09 1.38
N GLU A 296 4.10 -16.87 2.67
CA GLU A 296 4.39 -15.54 3.19
C GLU A 296 5.81 -15.07 2.83
N PHE A 297 5.95 -14.65 1.57
CA PHE A 297 7.14 -13.99 1.03
C PHE A 297 6.76 -12.67 0.34
N GLY A 298 7.58 -11.63 0.53
CA GLY A 298 7.33 -10.31 -0.04
C GLY A 298 7.40 -10.33 -1.56
N ALA A 299 6.33 -9.93 -2.25
CA ALA A 299 6.24 -9.92 -3.71
C ALA A 299 7.35 -9.10 -4.40
N THR A 300 7.80 -8.02 -3.75
CA THR A 300 8.80 -7.09 -4.30
C THR A 300 10.23 -7.44 -3.91
N THR A 301 10.44 -7.93 -2.68
CA THR A 301 11.78 -8.15 -2.11
C THR A 301 12.15 -9.61 -1.94
N GLY A 302 11.20 -10.53 -2.07
CA GLY A 302 11.39 -11.96 -1.78
C GLY A 302 11.67 -12.27 -0.30
N ARG A 303 11.65 -11.28 0.60
CA ARG A 303 11.89 -11.47 2.03
C ARG A 303 10.75 -12.27 2.65
N ALA A 304 11.10 -13.19 3.56
CA ALA A 304 10.11 -13.88 4.37
C ALA A 304 9.34 -12.86 5.23
N ARG A 305 8.03 -13.06 5.34
CA ARG A 305 7.18 -12.31 6.24
C ARG A 305 7.16 -13.00 7.60
N ARG A 306 7.26 -12.22 8.66
CA ARG A 306 6.97 -12.64 10.04
C ARG A 306 5.48 -12.85 10.15
N CYS A 307 5.04 -13.90 10.85
CA CYS A 307 3.63 -14.25 10.99
C CYS A 307 3.20 -14.21 12.46
N GLY A 308 1.95 -13.88 12.70
CA GLY A 308 1.38 -13.81 14.04
C GLY A 308 -0.12 -13.94 14.03
N TRP A 309 -0.72 -14.07 15.22
CA TRP A 309 -2.15 -14.10 15.39
C TRP A 309 -2.82 -12.81 14.95
N PHE A 310 -4.10 -12.89 14.65
CA PHE A 310 -4.93 -11.72 14.34
C PHE A 310 -4.93 -10.72 15.50
N ASP A 311 -4.66 -9.46 15.21
CA ASP A 311 -4.58 -8.38 16.20
C ASP A 311 -5.77 -7.43 16.08
N ALA A 312 -6.84 -7.74 16.82
CA ALA A 312 -8.04 -6.92 16.82
C ALA A 312 -7.84 -5.57 17.53
N ALA A 313 -6.90 -5.48 18.48
CA ALA A 313 -6.60 -4.23 19.16
C ALA A 313 -5.97 -3.20 18.20
N ALA A 314 -4.98 -3.61 17.42
CA ALA A 314 -4.39 -2.77 16.37
C ALA A 314 -5.40 -2.45 15.27
N LEU A 315 -6.25 -3.42 14.89
CA LEU A 315 -7.23 -3.22 13.82
C LEU A 315 -8.35 -2.24 14.23
N ARG A 316 -8.83 -2.24 15.47
CA ARG A 316 -9.77 -1.20 15.97
C ARG A 316 -9.23 0.21 15.75
N ARG A 317 -7.93 0.40 16.02
CA ARG A 317 -7.29 1.69 15.73
C ARG A 317 -7.29 2.01 14.23
N ALA A 318 -6.99 1.03 13.39
CA ALA A 318 -7.02 1.21 11.92
C ALA A 318 -8.44 1.55 11.43
N VAL A 319 -9.50 0.96 12.01
CA VAL A 319 -10.90 1.30 11.72
C VAL A 319 -11.15 2.78 11.98
N VAL A 320 -10.75 3.31 13.14
CA VAL A 320 -10.93 4.71 13.50
C VAL A 320 -10.12 5.65 12.59
N LEU A 321 -8.84 5.36 12.38
CA LEU A 321 -7.94 6.21 11.58
C LEU A 321 -8.40 6.38 10.13
N ASN A 322 -9.05 5.36 9.59
CA ASN A 322 -9.50 5.33 8.20
C ASN A 322 -11.01 5.56 8.04
N SER A 323 -11.77 5.61 9.13
CA SER A 323 -13.24 5.58 9.07
C SER A 323 -13.73 4.42 8.20
N LEU A 324 -13.24 3.19 8.46
CA LEU A 324 -13.55 2.04 7.62
C LEU A 324 -15.06 1.80 7.61
N THR A 325 -15.59 1.65 6.41
CA THR A 325 -17.00 1.33 6.17
C THR A 325 -17.23 -0.18 6.20
N GLY A 326 -16.23 -0.95 5.78
CA GLY A 326 -16.23 -2.39 5.80
C GLY A 326 -14.83 -2.97 5.63
N ILE A 327 -14.72 -4.26 5.91
CA ILE A 327 -13.49 -5.05 5.84
C ILE A 327 -13.58 -6.08 4.70
N CYS A 328 -12.50 -6.25 3.98
CA CYS A 328 -12.25 -7.47 3.21
C CYS A 328 -11.27 -8.36 3.99
N LEU A 329 -11.75 -9.49 4.49
CA LEU A 329 -10.94 -10.48 5.19
C LEU A 329 -10.30 -11.43 4.17
N THR A 330 -8.98 -11.45 4.11
CA THR A 330 -8.23 -12.29 3.16
C THR A 330 -7.54 -13.45 3.85
N LYS A 331 -7.20 -14.49 3.07
CA LYS A 331 -6.41 -15.62 3.57
C LYS A 331 -7.10 -16.43 4.69
N LEU A 332 -8.43 -16.53 4.68
CA LEU A 332 -9.16 -17.35 5.64
C LEU A 332 -8.75 -18.82 5.53
N ASP A 333 -8.55 -19.30 4.31
CA ASP A 333 -8.11 -20.64 3.93
C ASP A 333 -6.78 -21.09 4.58
N VAL A 334 -5.92 -20.14 4.95
CA VAL A 334 -4.64 -20.44 5.61
C VAL A 334 -4.81 -20.94 7.04
N LEU A 335 -5.97 -20.67 7.66
CA LEU A 335 -6.31 -21.13 9.01
C LEU A 335 -6.92 -22.54 9.05
N ASP A 336 -7.22 -23.13 7.89
CA ASP A 336 -7.79 -24.49 7.81
C ASP A 336 -6.88 -25.52 8.49
N GLY A 337 -7.46 -26.39 9.29
CA GLY A 337 -6.76 -27.44 9.99
C GLY A 337 -6.11 -27.05 11.32
N LEU A 338 -6.21 -25.80 11.74
CA LEU A 338 -5.79 -25.39 13.09
C LEU A 338 -6.87 -25.76 14.10
N GLU A 339 -6.47 -26.38 15.22
CA GLU A 339 -7.40 -26.80 16.28
C GLU A 339 -7.92 -25.62 17.10
N GLU A 340 -7.05 -24.63 17.34
CA GLU A 340 -7.35 -23.43 18.09
C GLU A 340 -6.84 -22.18 17.35
N LEU A 341 -7.57 -21.09 17.48
CA LEU A 341 -7.23 -19.77 16.93
C LEU A 341 -7.21 -18.74 18.05
N LEU A 342 -6.16 -17.93 18.13
CA LEU A 342 -6.07 -16.86 19.09
C LEU A 342 -6.28 -15.50 18.39
N ILE A 343 -7.07 -14.64 19.05
CA ILE A 343 -7.24 -13.24 18.63
C ILE A 343 -6.68 -12.34 19.72
N GLY A 344 -5.75 -11.45 19.35
CA GLY A 344 -5.28 -10.37 20.23
C GLY A 344 -6.38 -9.36 20.46
N VAL A 345 -7.00 -9.37 21.64
CA VAL A 345 -8.18 -8.53 21.95
C VAL A 345 -7.82 -7.23 22.66
N GLY A 346 -6.61 -7.13 23.19
CA GLY A 346 -6.10 -5.99 23.93
C GLY A 346 -4.61 -6.14 24.23
N TYR A 347 -4.07 -5.18 24.96
CA TYR A 347 -2.70 -5.19 25.42
C TYR A 347 -2.63 -4.89 26.92
N ASP A 348 -1.78 -5.61 27.63
CA ASP A 348 -1.31 -5.19 28.95
C ASP A 348 -0.31 -4.06 28.72
N LEU A 349 -0.63 -2.89 29.27
CA LEU A 349 0.18 -1.70 29.13
C LEU A 349 1.20 -1.63 30.25
N PRO A 350 2.48 -1.33 29.95
CA PRO A 350 3.42 -0.99 30.98
C PRO A 350 3.03 0.36 31.64
N GLU A 351 3.44 0.55 32.87
CA GLU A 351 3.34 1.86 33.55
C GLU A 351 4.33 2.83 32.90
N THR A 352 3.93 3.48 31.81
CA THR A 352 4.75 4.49 31.11
C THR A 352 4.00 5.82 31.01
N GLU A 353 4.75 6.92 31.05
CA GLU A 353 4.19 8.29 30.93
C GLU A 353 3.67 8.62 29.52
N CYS A 354 3.99 7.80 28.49
CA CYS A 354 3.66 8.04 27.08
C CYS A 354 2.67 7.02 26.51
N ALA A 355 1.68 6.58 27.28
CA ALA A 355 0.72 5.52 26.92
C ALA A 355 -0.13 5.74 25.64
N GLY A 356 -0.01 6.86 24.94
CA GLY A 356 -0.82 7.20 23.78
C GLY A 356 -0.07 7.29 22.43
N ALA A 357 1.24 7.07 22.41
CA ALA A 357 2.05 7.31 21.21
C ALA A 357 1.77 6.31 20.07
N HIS A 358 1.48 5.04 20.39
CA HIS A 358 1.27 3.95 19.43
C HIS A 358 2.37 3.81 18.36
N ASP A 359 3.59 4.16 18.75
CA ASP A 359 4.81 4.02 17.96
C ASP A 359 5.51 2.66 18.19
N ALA A 360 6.74 2.51 17.72
CA ALA A 360 7.48 1.26 17.91
C ALA A 360 7.75 0.96 19.39
N GLU A 361 8.12 1.95 20.19
CA GLU A 361 8.42 1.78 21.60
C GLU A 361 7.20 1.29 22.38
N PHE A 362 6.02 1.87 22.08
CA PHE A 362 4.75 1.39 22.63
C PHE A 362 4.51 -0.07 22.29
N TYR A 363 4.55 -0.44 21.00
CA TYR A 363 4.25 -1.82 20.58
C TYR A 363 5.33 -2.85 20.99
N GLU A 364 6.56 -2.42 21.26
CA GLU A 364 7.62 -3.28 21.83
C GLU A 364 7.42 -3.54 23.33
N SER A 365 6.75 -2.63 24.03
CA SER A 365 6.55 -2.69 25.48
C SER A 365 5.30 -3.45 25.92
N VAL A 366 4.33 -3.66 25.01
CA VAL A 366 3.05 -4.27 25.36
C VAL A 366 3.09 -5.80 25.28
N THR A 367 2.24 -6.45 26.09
CA THR A 367 1.96 -7.88 25.99
C THR A 367 0.53 -8.08 25.47
N PRO A 368 0.31 -8.85 24.39
CA PRO A 368 -1.03 -9.08 23.87
C PRO A 368 -1.86 -9.95 24.80
N GLN A 369 -3.11 -9.55 25.01
CA GLN A 369 -4.14 -10.36 25.66
C GLN A 369 -4.89 -11.14 24.59
N TYR A 370 -5.05 -12.44 24.79
CA TYR A 370 -5.66 -13.31 23.79
C TYR A 370 -7.01 -13.84 24.25
N GLU A 371 -7.93 -13.95 23.28
CA GLU A 371 -9.12 -14.79 23.35
C GLU A 371 -8.90 -16.01 22.45
N THR A 372 -9.21 -17.20 22.96
CA THR A 372 -9.09 -18.46 22.23
C THR A 372 -10.44 -18.86 21.65
N LEU A 373 -10.45 -19.24 20.38
CA LEU A 373 -11.60 -19.80 19.67
C LEU A 373 -11.26 -21.20 19.15
N GLU A 374 -12.26 -22.07 19.05
CA GLU A 374 -12.11 -23.35 18.36
C GLU A 374 -11.87 -23.13 16.88
N GLY A 375 -10.89 -23.82 16.32
CA GLY A 375 -10.63 -23.85 14.89
C GLY A 375 -11.59 -24.77 14.13
N TRP A 376 -11.23 -25.08 12.90
CA TRP A 376 -11.99 -25.98 12.01
C TRP A 376 -11.06 -26.87 11.21
N SER A 377 -11.56 -28.08 10.88
CA SER A 377 -10.81 -29.09 10.12
C SER A 377 -11.20 -29.13 8.64
N GLU A 378 -12.38 -28.62 8.31
CA GLU A 378 -12.90 -28.56 6.95
C GLU A 378 -12.15 -27.51 6.12
N SER A 379 -12.01 -27.77 4.81
CA SER A 379 -11.38 -26.79 3.94
C SER A 379 -12.35 -25.64 3.62
N THR A 380 -11.85 -24.42 3.74
CA THR A 380 -12.54 -23.21 3.28
C THR A 380 -12.13 -22.79 1.86
N VAL A 381 -11.11 -23.44 1.28
CA VAL A 381 -10.59 -23.12 -0.06
C VAL A 381 -11.69 -23.17 -1.11
N GLY A 382 -11.85 -22.10 -1.86
CA GLY A 382 -12.78 -22.01 -2.98
C GLY A 382 -14.26 -21.87 -2.61
N ILE A 383 -14.60 -21.72 -1.33
CA ILE A 383 -15.99 -21.46 -0.91
C ILE A 383 -16.38 -20.04 -1.36
N THR A 384 -17.52 -19.95 -2.05
CA THR A 384 -18.08 -18.71 -2.62
C THR A 384 -19.38 -18.25 -1.98
N ASN A 385 -19.98 -19.10 -1.11
CA ASN A 385 -21.16 -18.75 -0.36
C ASN A 385 -20.90 -18.82 1.14
N TYR A 386 -21.28 -17.78 1.87
CA TYR A 386 -21.05 -17.66 3.32
C TYR A 386 -21.68 -18.80 4.13
N ASP A 387 -22.85 -19.27 3.72
CA ASP A 387 -23.56 -20.33 4.44
C ASP A 387 -22.84 -21.68 4.40
N ASP A 388 -21.99 -21.89 3.38
CA ASP A 388 -21.22 -23.12 3.20
C ASP A 388 -19.92 -23.14 4.03
N LEU A 389 -19.54 -22.02 4.67
CA LEU A 389 -18.39 -21.98 5.57
C LEU A 389 -18.61 -22.85 6.81
N PRO A 390 -17.54 -23.49 7.35
CA PRO A 390 -17.59 -24.16 8.65
C PRO A 390 -18.14 -23.25 9.75
N GLU A 391 -18.90 -23.82 10.69
CA GLU A 391 -19.53 -23.03 11.77
C GLU A 391 -18.50 -22.27 12.63
N ASN A 392 -17.34 -22.88 12.89
CA ASN A 392 -16.29 -22.21 13.65
C ASN A 392 -15.61 -21.09 12.85
N ALA A 393 -15.50 -21.23 11.52
CA ALA A 393 -15.03 -20.14 10.65
C ALA A 393 -16.01 -18.94 10.68
N LYS A 394 -17.33 -19.20 10.65
CA LYS A 394 -18.35 -18.15 10.82
C LYS A 394 -18.27 -17.49 12.19
N LYS A 395 -18.06 -18.26 13.26
CA LYS A 395 -17.86 -17.71 14.62
C LYS A 395 -16.61 -16.81 14.67
N TYR A 396 -15.51 -17.22 14.07
CA TYR A 396 -14.28 -16.44 13.98
C TYR A 396 -14.52 -15.09 13.28
N ILE A 397 -15.15 -15.11 12.10
CA ILE A 397 -15.51 -13.92 11.34
C ILE A 397 -16.41 -13.00 12.17
N LYS A 398 -17.48 -13.51 12.78
CA LYS A 398 -18.40 -12.73 13.61
C LYS A 398 -17.73 -12.17 14.85
N ARG A 399 -16.77 -12.92 15.44
CA ARG A 399 -16.03 -12.43 16.60
C ARG A 399 -15.12 -11.26 16.24
N ILE A 400 -14.45 -11.33 15.07
CA ILE A 400 -13.65 -10.22 14.55
C ILE A 400 -14.55 -8.97 14.38
N GLU A 401 -15.70 -9.08 13.67
CA GLU A 401 -16.63 -7.98 13.49
C GLU A 401 -17.00 -7.31 14.82
N ALA A 402 -17.36 -8.11 15.81
CA ALA A 402 -17.74 -7.63 17.14
C ALA A 402 -16.59 -6.95 17.88
N LEU A 403 -15.35 -7.42 17.71
CA LEU A 403 -14.17 -6.87 18.37
C LEU A 403 -13.73 -5.53 17.77
N ILE A 404 -13.90 -5.34 16.47
CA ILE A 404 -13.41 -4.15 15.76
C ILE A 404 -14.52 -3.11 15.49
N ASP A 405 -15.78 -3.44 15.74
CA ASP A 405 -16.95 -2.62 15.45
C ASP A 405 -17.02 -2.17 13.97
N CYS A 406 -16.75 -3.11 13.06
CA CYS A 406 -16.77 -2.87 11.62
C CYS A 406 -17.19 -4.15 10.89
N PRO A 407 -18.14 -4.09 9.92
CA PRO A 407 -18.60 -5.27 9.21
C PRO A 407 -17.52 -5.86 8.30
N ILE A 408 -17.55 -7.18 8.12
CA ILE A 408 -16.77 -7.88 7.10
C ILE A 408 -17.67 -8.08 5.89
N ASP A 409 -17.40 -7.34 4.82
CA ASP A 409 -18.23 -7.28 3.62
C ASP A 409 -17.76 -8.23 2.52
N ILE A 410 -16.46 -8.57 2.53
CA ILE A 410 -15.84 -9.44 1.54
C ILE A 410 -14.93 -10.44 2.27
N ILE A 411 -14.95 -11.69 1.86
CA ILE A 411 -14.09 -12.75 2.41
C ILE A 411 -13.40 -13.47 1.25
N SER A 412 -12.08 -13.52 1.26
CA SER A 412 -11.28 -14.25 0.29
C SER A 412 -10.90 -15.63 0.86
N THR A 413 -11.28 -16.68 0.17
CA THR A 413 -11.11 -18.08 0.52
C THR A 413 -10.06 -18.81 -0.31
N GLY A 414 -9.28 -18.07 -1.11
CA GLY A 414 -8.21 -18.63 -1.93
C GLY A 414 -7.55 -17.55 -2.80
N PRO A 415 -6.55 -17.93 -3.62
CA PRO A 415 -5.77 -16.99 -4.43
C PRO A 415 -6.53 -16.48 -5.67
N ASP A 416 -7.46 -17.27 -6.23
CA ASP A 416 -8.21 -16.90 -7.41
C ASP A 416 -9.28 -15.83 -7.08
N ARG A 417 -9.56 -14.95 -8.04
CA ARG A 417 -10.59 -13.92 -7.89
C ARG A 417 -11.99 -14.48 -7.65
N GLU A 418 -12.30 -15.63 -8.25
CA GLU A 418 -13.59 -16.30 -8.10
C GLU A 418 -13.75 -16.92 -6.70
N GLU A 419 -12.67 -17.19 -5.98
CA GLU A 419 -12.65 -17.71 -4.62
C GLU A 419 -12.91 -16.60 -3.60
N THR A 420 -14.04 -15.90 -3.75
CA THR A 420 -14.40 -14.72 -2.95
C THR A 420 -15.87 -14.71 -2.64
N ILE A 421 -16.21 -14.53 -1.37
CA ILE A 421 -17.58 -14.30 -0.87
C ILE A 421 -17.79 -12.79 -0.78
N VAL A 422 -18.78 -12.25 -1.49
CA VAL A 422 -19.17 -10.83 -1.41
C VAL A 422 -20.50 -10.74 -0.69
N LEU A 423 -20.48 -10.28 0.57
CA LEU A 423 -21.68 -10.07 1.39
C LEU A 423 -22.31 -8.71 1.10
N ARG A 424 -21.47 -7.71 0.88
CA ARG A 424 -21.89 -6.35 0.49
C ARG A 424 -20.87 -5.77 -0.48
N ASP A 425 -21.34 -5.31 -1.62
CA ASP A 425 -20.48 -4.69 -2.63
C ASP A 425 -20.28 -3.21 -2.29
N PRO A 426 -19.02 -2.71 -2.23
CA PRO A 426 -18.71 -1.31 -1.93
C PRO A 426 -19.37 -0.29 -2.87
N TYR A 427 -19.66 -0.67 -4.11
CA TYR A 427 -20.31 0.23 -5.10
C TYR A 427 -21.83 0.25 -4.97
N ASP A 428 -22.43 -0.73 -4.30
CA ASP A 428 -23.88 -0.84 -4.11
C ASP A 428 -24.31 -0.47 -2.65
N ALA A 429 -23.34 -0.25 -1.76
CA ALA A 429 -23.51 -0.02 -0.33
C ALA A 429 -23.98 1.41 0.03
#